data_699f68b203bc9bb41d9d9c78d6f0e218
#
_entry.id   699f68b203bc9bb41d9d9c78d6f0e218
#
_cell.length_a   1.000
_cell.length_b   1.000
_cell.length_c   1.000
_cell.angle_alpha   90.00
_cell.angle_beta   90.00
_cell.angle_gamma   90.00
#
_symmetry.space_group_name_H-M   'P 1'
#
loop_
_entity.id
_entity.type
_entity.pdbx_description
1 polymer ?
#
loop_
_entity_poly.entity_id
_entity_poly.type
_entity_poly.pdbx_seq_one_letter_code
_entity_poly.pdbx_strand_id
1 'polypeptide(L)'
;SVTLLSIVSTEFYQTQSGDKTRTLKNTIKILWQYDGGNGVKTGFTKAAGRCLVFSAERGGTQLVGVVLKCPGMWDEAKKLLDFGFDNYRTRRLIEAGLRVGFVAVRGGEKKGLVLSAKNDILYPLSVDGTDTLRWTLESPDEVAAPVQAGTELGRLKLYCNDEMVYDTALYAAETVEAAAYRFYIDEILERFRAG
;
A
#
# COMPACT_ATOMS: atom_id res chain seq x y z
N SER A 1 -5.82 2.07 -11.66
CA SER A 1 -5.22 1.60 -12.92
C SER A 1 -4.21 2.62 -13.42
N VAL A 2 -2.98 2.21 -13.66
CA VAL A 2 -1.89 3.07 -14.19
C VAL A 2 -2.33 3.75 -15.50
N THR A 3 -3.04 3.04 -16.37
CA THR A 3 -3.56 3.55 -17.64
C THR A 3 -4.56 4.72 -17.44
N LEU A 4 -5.49 4.60 -16.48
CA LEU A 4 -6.44 5.68 -16.22
C LEU A 4 -5.72 6.93 -15.73
N LEU A 5 -4.80 6.78 -14.78
CA LEU A 5 -4.04 7.91 -14.24
C LEU A 5 -3.25 8.63 -15.33
N SER A 6 -2.56 7.91 -16.21
CA SER A 6 -1.80 8.51 -17.31
C SER A 6 -2.68 9.28 -18.29
N ILE A 7 -3.90 8.80 -18.58
CA ILE A 7 -4.85 9.47 -19.46
C ILE A 7 -5.37 10.76 -18.81
N VAL A 8 -5.83 10.70 -17.55
CA VAL A 8 -6.47 11.86 -16.90
C VAL A 8 -5.47 12.94 -16.50
N SER A 9 -4.19 12.60 -16.31
CA SER A 9 -3.11 13.54 -16.01
C SER A 9 -2.48 14.19 -17.26
N THR A 10 -2.87 13.76 -18.46
CA THR A 10 -2.36 14.36 -19.71
C THR A 10 -2.98 15.75 -19.91
N GLU A 11 -2.16 16.79 -19.92
CA GLU A 11 -2.62 18.18 -20.11
C GLU A 11 -2.99 18.46 -21.57
N PHE A 12 -2.18 17.99 -22.51
CA PHE A 12 -2.38 18.18 -23.95
C PHE A 12 -2.27 16.85 -24.67
N TYR A 13 -3.17 16.62 -25.60
CA TYR A 13 -3.16 15.46 -26.47
C TYR A 13 -3.24 15.88 -27.92
N GLN A 14 -2.33 15.35 -28.77
CA GLN A 14 -2.38 15.58 -30.20
C GLN A 14 -3.06 14.41 -30.90
N THR A 15 -4.02 14.71 -31.75
CA THR A 15 -4.67 13.75 -32.63
C THR A 15 -4.49 14.16 -34.08
N GLN A 16 -4.29 13.19 -34.95
CA GLN A 16 -4.15 13.39 -36.40
C GLN A 16 -5.37 12.76 -37.09
N SER A 17 -5.94 13.53 -38.02
CA SER A 17 -7.02 13.07 -38.89
C SER A 17 -6.72 13.53 -40.34
N GLY A 18 -6.23 12.62 -41.20
CA GLY A 18 -5.64 12.97 -42.47
C GLY A 18 -4.43 13.90 -42.28
N ASP A 19 -4.37 15.00 -43.06
CA ASP A 19 -3.31 16.00 -42.97
C ASP A 19 -3.48 17.04 -41.83
N LYS A 20 -4.54 16.91 -41.02
CA LYS A 20 -4.85 17.87 -39.97
C LYS A 20 -4.45 17.33 -38.60
N THR A 21 -3.52 18.04 -37.95
CA THR A 21 -3.19 17.82 -36.55
C THR A 21 -4.03 18.73 -35.67
N ARG A 22 -4.63 18.19 -34.61
CA ARG A 22 -5.39 18.94 -33.59
C ARG A 22 -4.76 18.72 -32.22
N THR A 23 -4.52 19.82 -31.49
CA THR A 23 -4.11 19.75 -30.09
C THR A 23 -5.34 19.95 -29.22
N LEU A 24 -5.64 18.97 -28.39
CA LEU A 24 -6.72 19.00 -27.40
C LEU A 24 -6.11 19.35 -26.05
N LYS A 25 -6.68 20.35 -25.36
CA LYS A 25 -6.31 20.70 -23.99
C LYS A 25 -7.28 20.04 -23.01
N ASN A 26 -6.76 19.42 -21.97
CA ASN A 26 -7.59 18.86 -20.91
C ASN A 26 -8.42 19.99 -20.25
N THR A 27 -9.62 19.68 -19.80
CA THR A 27 -10.50 20.65 -19.12
C THR A 27 -10.29 20.68 -17.60
N ILE A 28 -9.46 19.80 -17.07
CA ILE A 28 -9.17 19.69 -15.63
C ILE A 28 -8.12 20.72 -15.23
N LYS A 29 -8.57 21.85 -14.68
CA LYS A 29 -7.67 22.97 -14.33
C LYS A 29 -6.68 22.63 -13.21
N ILE A 30 -6.96 21.67 -12.35
CA ILE A 30 -6.06 21.21 -11.28
C ILE A 30 -4.71 20.78 -11.84
N LEU A 31 -4.63 20.24 -13.04
CA LEU A 31 -3.39 19.82 -13.71
C LEU A 31 -2.33 20.92 -13.80
N TRP A 32 -2.73 22.18 -13.95
CA TRP A 32 -1.81 23.33 -14.09
C TRP A 32 -2.03 24.44 -13.07
N GLN A 33 -3.09 24.37 -12.25
CA GLN A 33 -3.39 25.36 -11.22
C GLN A 33 -3.02 24.92 -9.82
N TYR A 34 -2.60 23.65 -9.66
CA TYR A 34 -2.27 23.10 -8.37
C TYR A 34 -1.01 22.23 -8.47
N ASP A 35 -0.07 22.49 -7.60
CA ASP A 35 1.19 21.72 -7.54
C ASP A 35 0.92 20.26 -7.20
N GLY A 36 1.45 19.34 -8.03
CA GLY A 36 1.17 17.91 -7.94
C GLY A 36 -0.19 17.48 -8.48
N GLY A 37 -1.01 18.40 -9.03
CA GLY A 37 -2.31 18.09 -9.62
C GLY A 37 -2.20 17.05 -10.75
N ASN A 38 -2.98 15.94 -10.67
CA ASN A 38 -2.90 14.82 -11.62
C ASN A 38 -4.26 14.25 -12.07
N GLY A 39 -5.35 14.98 -11.87
CA GLY A 39 -6.66 14.60 -12.45
C GLY A 39 -7.86 15.21 -11.75
N VAL A 40 -9.06 14.74 -11.98
CA VAL A 40 -9.48 13.53 -12.72
C VAL A 40 -10.57 13.85 -13.75
N LYS A 41 -11.76 14.37 -13.34
CA LYS A 41 -12.92 14.54 -14.23
C LYS A 41 -13.89 15.63 -13.77
N THR A 42 -14.33 16.47 -14.70
CA THR A 42 -15.47 17.38 -14.51
C THR A 42 -16.79 16.70 -14.88
N GLY A 43 -17.87 17.13 -14.25
CA GLY A 43 -19.22 16.76 -14.61
C GLY A 43 -20.17 17.95 -14.49
N PHE A 44 -21.17 18.02 -15.38
CA PHE A 44 -22.21 19.02 -15.31
C PHE A 44 -23.53 18.51 -15.91
N THR A 45 -24.60 18.69 -15.17
CA THR A 45 -25.96 18.67 -15.69
C THR A 45 -26.77 19.81 -15.04
N LYS A 46 -27.90 20.19 -15.62
CA LYS A 46 -28.76 21.24 -15.02
C LYS A 46 -29.23 20.84 -13.60
N ALA A 47 -29.50 19.55 -13.37
CA ALA A 47 -29.95 19.05 -12.08
C ALA A 47 -28.79 18.91 -11.07
N ALA A 48 -27.67 18.33 -11.48
CA ALA A 48 -26.53 18.06 -10.60
C ALA A 48 -25.64 19.31 -10.36
N GLY A 49 -25.71 20.33 -11.21
CA GLY A 49 -24.78 21.45 -11.16
C GLY A 49 -23.36 21.07 -11.56
N ARG A 50 -22.39 21.89 -11.17
CA ARG A 50 -20.97 21.62 -11.43
C ARG A 50 -20.41 20.64 -10.42
N CYS A 51 -19.79 19.58 -10.92
CA CYS A 51 -19.13 18.53 -10.12
C CYS A 51 -17.70 18.33 -10.59
N LEU A 52 -16.82 18.00 -9.68
CA LEU A 52 -15.40 17.73 -9.97
C LEU A 52 -14.91 16.57 -9.11
N VAL A 53 -14.30 15.59 -9.74
CA VAL A 53 -13.36 14.65 -9.09
C VAL A 53 -11.98 15.22 -9.37
N PHE A 54 -11.18 15.40 -8.34
CA PHE A 54 -9.84 15.96 -8.43
C PHE A 54 -8.85 15.11 -7.67
N SER A 55 -7.59 15.21 -8.04
CA SER A 55 -6.51 14.51 -7.36
C SER A 55 -5.19 15.27 -7.50
N ALA A 56 -4.31 15.05 -6.51
CA ALA A 56 -2.95 15.55 -6.52
C ALA A 56 -2.03 14.61 -5.73
N GLU A 57 -0.75 14.59 -6.08
CA GLU A 57 0.28 13.82 -5.40
C GLU A 57 1.44 14.73 -4.99
N ARG A 58 1.88 14.62 -3.73
CA ARG A 58 3.07 15.28 -3.20
C ARG A 58 3.81 14.37 -2.23
N GLY A 59 5.10 14.19 -2.44
CA GLY A 59 5.96 13.42 -1.52
C GLY A 59 5.45 12.00 -1.25
N GLY A 60 4.90 11.32 -2.26
CA GLY A 60 4.34 9.97 -2.16
C GLY A 60 2.94 9.91 -1.50
N THR A 61 2.35 11.06 -1.16
CA THR A 61 0.97 11.14 -0.66
C THR A 61 0.05 11.49 -1.82
N GLN A 62 -0.83 10.57 -2.21
CA GLN A 62 -1.87 10.77 -3.21
C GLN A 62 -3.18 11.14 -2.52
N LEU A 63 -3.74 12.30 -2.86
CA LEU A 63 -5.07 12.72 -2.41
C LEU A 63 -6.06 12.67 -3.56
N VAL A 64 -7.27 12.24 -3.25
CA VAL A 64 -8.42 12.25 -4.17
C VAL A 64 -9.59 12.88 -3.46
N GLY A 65 -10.29 13.77 -4.14
CA GLY A 65 -11.46 14.43 -3.60
C GLY A 65 -12.58 14.57 -4.62
N VAL A 66 -13.78 14.80 -4.10
CA VAL A 66 -15.00 15.04 -4.90
C VAL A 66 -15.75 16.22 -4.35
N VAL A 67 -16.13 17.15 -5.24
CA VAL A 67 -17.10 18.20 -4.93
C VAL A 67 -18.30 18.09 -5.85
N LEU A 68 -19.49 18.19 -5.27
CA LEU A 68 -20.75 18.07 -5.98
C LEU A 68 -21.55 19.38 -5.87
N LYS A 69 -22.26 19.75 -6.95
CA LYS A 69 -23.08 20.96 -7.01
C LYS A 69 -22.36 22.22 -6.52
N CYS A 70 -21.09 22.35 -6.88
CA CYS A 70 -20.19 23.38 -6.39
C CYS A 70 -19.84 24.37 -7.51
N PRO A 71 -20.40 25.60 -7.52
CA PRO A 71 -20.07 26.61 -8.55
C PRO A 71 -18.57 26.98 -8.55
N GLY A 72 -17.96 27.09 -7.36
CA GLY A 72 -16.53 27.37 -7.14
C GLY A 72 -15.64 26.14 -7.08
N MET A 73 -15.97 25.06 -7.80
CA MET A 73 -15.36 23.73 -7.68
C MET A 73 -13.82 23.71 -7.72
N TRP A 74 -13.19 24.64 -8.44
CA TRP A 74 -11.73 24.70 -8.56
C TRP A 74 -11.06 25.22 -7.29
N ASP A 75 -11.60 26.25 -6.68
CA ASP A 75 -11.04 26.85 -5.47
C ASP A 75 -11.34 25.99 -4.25
N GLU A 76 -12.53 25.38 -4.19
CA GLU A 76 -12.85 24.41 -3.14
C GLU A 76 -11.98 23.15 -3.25
N ALA A 77 -11.70 22.66 -4.46
CA ALA A 77 -10.78 21.55 -4.66
C ALA A 77 -9.37 21.86 -4.14
N LYS A 78 -8.84 23.07 -4.42
CA LYS A 78 -7.54 23.49 -3.91
C LYS A 78 -7.50 23.55 -2.39
N LYS A 79 -8.52 24.15 -1.74
CA LYS A 79 -8.61 24.19 -0.28
C LYS A 79 -8.64 22.81 0.35
N LEU A 80 -9.38 21.86 -0.24
CA LEU A 80 -9.45 20.48 0.24
C LEU A 80 -8.12 19.75 0.07
N LEU A 81 -7.40 20.01 -1.04
CA LEU A 81 -6.06 19.44 -1.24
C LEU A 81 -5.05 20.04 -0.26
N ASP A 82 -5.08 21.38 -0.05
CA ASP A 82 -4.24 22.05 0.95
C ASP A 82 -4.51 21.46 2.34
N PHE A 83 -5.78 21.37 2.74
CA PHE A 83 -6.14 20.72 4.02
C PHE A 83 -5.57 19.30 4.12
N GLY A 84 -5.72 18.49 3.07
CA GLY A 84 -5.20 17.12 3.07
C GLY A 84 -3.69 17.07 3.20
N PHE A 85 -2.96 17.86 2.43
CA PHE A 85 -1.49 17.90 2.49
C PHE A 85 -0.93 18.58 3.74
N ASP A 86 -1.65 19.50 4.37
CA ASP A 86 -1.21 20.12 5.60
C ASP A 86 -1.38 19.19 6.80
N ASN A 87 -2.40 18.33 6.78
CA ASN A 87 -2.76 17.50 7.93
C ASN A 87 -2.30 16.04 7.82
N TYR A 88 -2.03 15.52 6.61
CA TYR A 88 -1.71 14.10 6.43
C TYR A 88 -0.44 13.88 5.61
N ARG A 89 0.33 12.85 5.95
CA ARG A 89 1.50 12.37 5.20
C ARG A 89 1.47 10.85 5.13
N THR A 90 1.64 10.31 3.93
CA THR A 90 1.83 8.87 3.76
C THR A 90 3.17 8.46 4.33
N ARG A 91 3.14 7.48 5.25
CA ARG A 91 4.31 6.87 5.85
C ARG A 91 4.37 5.40 5.48
N ARG A 92 5.60 4.91 5.25
CA ARG A 92 5.84 3.48 5.15
C ARG A 92 5.92 2.93 6.55
N LEU A 93 4.92 2.11 6.93
CA LEU A 93 4.82 1.50 8.25
C LEU A 93 5.58 0.18 8.30
N ILE A 94 5.57 -0.57 7.18
CA ILE A 94 6.32 -1.81 7.02
C ILE A 94 6.92 -1.82 5.62
N GLU A 95 8.18 -2.22 5.52
CA GLU A 95 8.89 -2.43 4.26
C GLU A 95 8.70 -3.87 3.79
N ALA A 96 8.57 -4.07 2.47
CA ALA A 96 8.54 -5.41 1.88
C ALA A 96 9.77 -6.23 2.30
N GLY A 97 9.55 -7.48 2.73
CA GLY A 97 10.60 -8.35 3.22
C GLY A 97 11.03 -8.11 4.68
N LEU A 98 10.51 -7.05 5.33
CA LEU A 98 10.79 -6.84 6.76
C LEU A 98 10.32 -8.05 7.59
N ARG A 99 11.17 -8.47 8.51
CA ARG A 99 10.89 -9.56 9.45
C ARG A 99 9.87 -9.08 10.49
N VAL A 100 8.68 -9.65 10.46
CA VAL A 100 7.57 -9.21 11.33
C VAL A 100 7.06 -10.30 12.27
N GLY A 101 7.50 -11.55 12.10
CA GLY A 101 7.09 -12.67 12.94
C GLY A 101 8.02 -13.86 12.82
N PHE A 102 7.80 -14.84 13.67
CA PHE A 102 8.55 -16.10 13.72
C PHE A 102 7.60 -17.26 13.97
N VAL A 103 7.81 -18.40 13.30
CA VAL A 103 7.05 -19.64 13.47
C VAL A 103 8.03 -20.78 13.69
N ALA A 104 7.78 -21.62 14.69
CA ALA A 104 8.57 -22.82 14.91
C ALA A 104 8.37 -23.83 13.76
N VAL A 105 9.44 -24.58 13.42
CA VAL A 105 9.36 -25.61 12.38
C VAL A 105 9.75 -26.98 12.97
N ARG A 106 8.77 -27.87 12.99
CA ARG A 106 8.98 -29.23 13.44
C ARG A 106 9.53 -30.11 12.31
N GLY A 107 10.57 -30.88 12.61
CA GLY A 107 11.17 -31.81 11.67
C GLY A 107 11.93 -31.15 10.52
N GLY A 108 12.27 -29.85 10.64
CA GLY A 108 13.04 -29.14 9.64
C GLY A 108 14.53 -29.06 9.97
N GLU A 109 15.34 -28.76 8.95
CA GLU A 109 16.78 -28.46 9.10
C GLU A 109 17.01 -27.19 9.95
N LYS A 110 16.02 -26.32 10.01
CA LYS A 110 15.97 -25.15 10.89
C LYS A 110 14.79 -25.31 11.84
N LYS A 111 14.97 -24.90 13.10
CA LYS A 111 13.95 -24.99 14.16
C LYS A 111 12.87 -23.89 14.04
N GLY A 112 13.02 -22.98 13.11
CA GLY A 112 12.03 -21.95 12.86
C GLY A 112 12.29 -21.18 11.57
N LEU A 113 11.30 -20.45 11.16
CA LEU A 113 11.34 -19.57 10.00
C LEU A 113 10.77 -18.18 10.33
N VAL A 114 11.18 -17.21 9.56
CA VAL A 114 10.75 -15.83 9.68
C VAL A 114 9.58 -15.58 8.74
N LEU A 115 8.60 -14.82 9.22
CA LEU A 115 7.50 -14.31 8.42
C LEU A 115 7.80 -12.88 7.95
N SER A 116 7.47 -12.59 6.71
CA SER A 116 7.61 -11.26 6.13
C SER A 116 6.37 -10.83 5.33
N ALA A 117 6.14 -9.52 5.26
CA ALA A 117 5.17 -8.93 4.36
C ALA A 117 5.74 -8.92 2.94
N LYS A 118 4.89 -9.20 1.93
CA LYS A 118 5.29 -9.25 0.52
C LYS A 118 5.46 -7.85 -0.10
N ASN A 119 4.67 -6.89 0.37
CA ASN A 119 4.62 -5.52 -0.14
C ASN A 119 4.84 -4.52 0.99
N ASP A 120 5.25 -3.31 0.61
CA ASP A 120 5.24 -2.16 1.51
C ASP A 120 3.82 -1.92 2.04
N ILE A 121 3.72 -1.59 3.33
CA ILE A 121 2.48 -1.09 3.92
C ILE A 121 2.63 0.42 4.11
N LEU A 122 1.88 1.16 3.30
CA LEU A 122 1.85 2.62 3.31
C LEU A 122 0.52 3.06 3.92
N TYR A 123 0.56 4.03 4.83
CA TYR A 123 -0.65 4.58 5.43
C TYR A 123 -0.51 6.10 5.67
N PRO A 124 -1.56 6.89 5.37
CA PRO A 124 -1.56 8.32 5.68
C PRO A 124 -1.76 8.51 7.19
N LEU A 125 -0.78 9.16 7.82
CA LEU A 125 -0.82 9.53 9.23
C LEU A 125 -0.98 11.05 9.37
N SER A 126 -1.61 11.47 10.46
CA SER A 126 -1.71 12.86 10.86
C SER A 126 -0.34 13.47 11.10
N VAL A 127 -0.13 14.68 10.64
CA VAL A 127 1.14 15.41 10.79
C VAL A 127 1.39 15.81 12.25
N ASP A 128 0.33 16.02 13.02
CA ASP A 128 0.39 16.40 14.44
C ASP A 128 0.80 15.26 15.38
N GLY A 129 0.90 14.01 14.87
CA GLY A 129 1.35 12.85 15.64
C GLY A 129 0.32 12.32 16.65
N THR A 130 -0.95 12.66 16.48
CA THR A 130 -2.03 12.19 17.38
C THR A 130 -2.47 10.76 17.10
N ASP A 131 -2.09 10.19 15.94
CA ASP A 131 -2.48 8.82 15.58
C ASP A 131 -1.81 7.77 16.45
N THR A 132 -2.63 6.85 16.95
CA THR A 132 -2.18 5.69 17.72
C THR A 132 -2.16 4.46 16.82
N LEU A 133 -0.97 3.87 16.63
CA LEU A 133 -0.79 2.67 15.83
C LEU A 133 -0.67 1.43 16.72
N ARG A 134 -1.40 0.38 16.36
CA ARG A 134 -1.30 -0.95 16.97
C ARG A 134 -1.35 -2.02 15.88
N TRP A 135 -0.58 -3.09 16.05
CA TRP A 135 -0.66 -4.25 15.17
C TRP A 135 -0.88 -5.53 15.96
N THR A 136 -1.50 -6.50 15.31
CA THR A 136 -1.64 -7.86 15.81
C THR A 136 -1.13 -8.84 14.76
N LEU A 137 -0.42 -9.86 15.21
CA LEU A 137 0.09 -10.96 14.40
C LEU A 137 -0.75 -12.20 14.69
N GLU A 138 -1.30 -12.80 13.66
CA GLU A 138 -1.99 -14.07 13.70
C GLU A 138 -1.17 -15.09 12.89
N SER A 139 -0.60 -16.09 13.55
CA SER A 139 0.17 -17.17 12.92
C SER A 139 0.07 -18.43 13.76
N PRO A 140 0.26 -19.63 13.18
CA PRO A 140 0.44 -20.84 13.97
C PRO A 140 1.70 -20.74 14.82
N ASP A 141 1.70 -21.38 15.98
CA ASP A 141 2.88 -21.47 16.84
C ASP A 141 3.96 -22.36 16.20
N GLU A 142 3.54 -23.43 15.49
CA GLU A 142 4.42 -24.40 14.84
C GLU A 142 3.84 -24.88 13.51
N VAL A 143 4.72 -25.17 12.56
CA VAL A 143 4.41 -25.84 11.28
C VAL A 143 5.34 -27.04 11.06
N ALA A 144 4.91 -28.03 10.27
CA ALA A 144 5.75 -29.16 9.91
C ALA A 144 6.58 -28.89 8.65
N ALA A 145 7.85 -29.27 8.66
CA ALA A 145 8.69 -29.25 7.46
C ALA A 145 8.26 -30.34 6.45
N PRO A 146 8.49 -30.15 5.13
CA PRO A 146 9.14 -28.99 4.53
C PRO A 146 8.17 -27.79 4.38
N VAL A 147 8.71 -26.56 4.47
CA VAL A 147 7.98 -25.31 4.20
C VAL A 147 8.68 -24.55 3.10
N GLN A 148 7.96 -24.23 2.02
CA GLN A 148 8.52 -23.48 0.90
C GLN A 148 8.48 -21.98 1.15
N ALA A 149 9.50 -21.25 0.71
CA ALA A 149 9.50 -19.80 0.68
C ALA A 149 8.25 -19.27 -0.06
N GLY A 150 7.61 -18.25 0.48
CA GLY A 150 6.39 -17.70 -0.09
C GLY A 150 5.09 -18.42 0.31
N THR A 151 5.17 -19.48 1.14
CA THR A 151 3.96 -20.09 1.74
C THR A 151 3.32 -19.09 2.70
N GLU A 152 2.01 -18.87 2.56
CA GLU A 152 1.25 -18.04 3.49
C GLU A 152 1.09 -18.78 4.83
N LEU A 153 1.53 -18.16 5.92
CA LEU A 153 1.55 -18.76 7.25
C LEU A 153 0.97 -17.87 8.34
N GLY A 154 0.53 -16.69 8.00
CA GLY A 154 -0.04 -15.79 8.98
C GLY A 154 -0.66 -14.53 8.37
N ARG A 155 -1.20 -13.71 9.25
CA ARG A 155 -1.77 -12.41 8.89
C ARG A 155 -1.30 -11.33 9.85
N LEU A 156 -1.05 -10.16 9.30
CA LEU A 156 -0.75 -8.96 10.05
C LEU A 156 -1.93 -8.00 9.92
N LYS A 157 -2.51 -7.62 11.04
CA LYS A 157 -3.56 -6.59 11.11
C LYS A 157 -3.00 -5.34 11.75
N LEU A 158 -3.21 -4.22 11.08
CA LEU A 158 -2.82 -2.90 11.56
C LEU A 158 -4.06 -2.10 11.92
N TYR A 159 -3.99 -1.40 13.04
CA TYR A 159 -5.03 -0.52 13.54
C TYR A 159 -4.47 0.89 13.70
N CYS A 160 -5.26 1.88 13.30
CA CYS A 160 -5.03 3.28 13.56
C CYS A 160 -6.23 3.84 14.33
N ASN A 161 -6.01 4.41 15.51
CA ASN A 161 -7.07 4.93 16.37
C ASN A 161 -8.19 3.88 16.63
N ASP A 162 -7.76 2.63 16.92
CA ASP A 162 -8.60 1.44 17.14
C ASP A 162 -9.41 0.95 15.92
N GLU A 163 -9.36 1.64 14.79
CA GLU A 163 -9.94 1.16 13.52
C GLU A 163 -8.94 0.29 12.76
N MET A 164 -9.39 -0.87 12.26
CA MET A 164 -8.57 -1.74 11.42
C MET A 164 -8.39 -1.12 10.03
N VAL A 165 -7.17 -0.71 9.72
CA VAL A 165 -6.83 -0.02 8.47
C VAL A 165 -6.12 -0.92 7.45
N TYR A 166 -5.55 -2.03 7.92
CA TYR A 166 -4.84 -2.97 7.06
C TYR A 166 -4.98 -4.40 7.57
N ASP A 167 -5.17 -5.34 6.65
CA ASP A 167 -5.13 -6.78 6.90
C ASP A 167 -4.39 -7.44 5.73
N THR A 168 -3.20 -7.97 5.99
CA THR A 168 -2.32 -8.54 4.95
C THR A 168 -1.77 -9.89 5.35
N ALA A 169 -1.57 -10.75 4.35
CA ALA A 169 -0.93 -12.05 4.54
C ALA A 169 0.56 -11.91 4.82
N LEU A 170 1.07 -12.81 5.65
CA LEU A 170 2.48 -12.99 5.92
C LEU A 170 2.96 -14.33 5.35
N TYR A 171 4.16 -14.30 4.83
CA TYR A 171 4.73 -15.40 4.06
C TYR A 171 6.04 -15.88 4.67
N ALA A 172 6.33 -17.19 4.53
CA ALA A 172 7.64 -17.75 4.83
C ALA A 172 8.72 -17.01 4.03
N ALA A 173 9.68 -16.39 4.70
CA ALA A 173 10.74 -15.60 4.06
C ALA A 173 11.78 -16.49 3.37
N GLU A 174 11.86 -17.77 3.75
CA GLU A 174 12.81 -18.74 3.22
C GLU A 174 12.19 -20.14 3.18
N THR A 175 12.79 -21.05 2.41
CA THR A 175 12.46 -22.47 2.44
C THR A 175 13.15 -23.13 3.62
N VAL A 176 12.43 -24.01 4.32
CA VAL A 176 12.98 -24.92 5.34
C VAL A 176 12.68 -26.34 4.91
N GLU A 177 13.71 -27.08 4.52
CA GLU A 177 13.59 -28.47 4.12
C GLU A 177 13.39 -29.40 5.33
N ALA A 178 12.85 -30.59 5.08
CA ALA A 178 12.76 -31.60 6.11
C ALA A 178 14.17 -32.10 6.53
N ALA A 179 14.41 -32.19 7.82
CA ALA A 179 15.70 -32.66 8.32
C ALA A 179 15.96 -34.10 7.88
N ALA A 180 17.13 -34.35 7.31
CA ALA A 180 17.56 -35.68 6.98
C ALA A 180 17.77 -36.53 8.27
N TYR A 181 17.62 -37.85 8.20
CA TYR A 181 17.79 -38.73 9.35
C TYR A 181 19.11 -38.51 10.11
N ARG A 182 20.18 -38.15 9.39
CA ARG A 182 21.49 -37.83 9.95
C ARG A 182 21.45 -36.64 10.92
N PHE A 183 20.61 -35.63 10.67
CA PHE A 183 20.43 -34.46 11.55
C PHE A 183 19.95 -34.86 12.95
N TYR A 184 19.03 -35.82 13.06
CA TYR A 184 18.53 -36.30 14.34
C TYR A 184 19.58 -37.10 15.12
N ILE A 185 20.46 -37.84 14.43
CA ILE A 185 21.57 -38.57 15.06
C ILE A 185 22.58 -37.58 15.65
N ASP A 186 22.93 -36.53 14.91
CA ASP A 186 23.89 -35.52 15.38
C ASP A 186 23.31 -34.74 16.59
N GLU A 187 22.03 -34.41 16.60
CA GLU A 187 21.35 -33.74 17.74
C GLU A 187 21.34 -34.66 18.99
N ILE A 188 21.09 -35.94 18.82
CA ILE A 188 21.13 -36.90 19.90
C ILE A 188 22.55 -37.01 20.45
N LEU A 189 23.57 -37.12 19.60
CA LEU A 189 24.96 -37.22 20.01
C LEU A 189 25.47 -35.99 20.74
N GLU A 190 25.04 -34.79 20.34
CA GLU A 190 25.34 -33.52 21.04
C GLU A 190 24.75 -33.52 22.46
N ARG A 191 23.49 -33.95 22.63
CA ARG A 191 22.87 -34.07 23.96
C ARG A 191 23.61 -35.03 24.89
N PHE A 192 24.14 -36.15 24.35
CA PHE A 192 24.95 -37.09 25.12
C PHE A 192 26.35 -36.55 25.46
N ARG A 193 26.89 -35.61 24.68
CA ARG A 193 28.19 -34.96 24.96
C ARG A 193 28.13 -33.82 25.93
N ALA A 194 26.95 -33.22 26.11
CA ALA A 194 26.72 -32.05 26.95
C ALA A 194 26.23 -32.38 28.39
N GLY A 195 25.98 -33.65 28.70
CA GLY A 195 25.64 -34.20 30.04
C GLY A 195 26.76 -35.05 30.57
#